data_14d88a3c588cd376c5b68caba184e78b
#
_entry.id   14d88a3c588cd376c5b68caba184e78b
#
_cell.length_a   1.000
_cell.length_b   1.000
_cell.length_c   1.000
_cell.angle_alpha   90.00
_cell.angle_beta   90.00
_cell.angle_gamma   90.00
#
_symmetry.space_group_name_H-M   'P 1'
#
loop_
_entity.id
_entity.type
_entity.pdbx_description
1 polymer ?
#
loop_
_entity_poly.entity_id
_entity_poly.type
_entity_poly.pdbx_seq_one_letter_code
_entity_poly.pdbx_strand_id
1 'polypeptide(L)'
;MTQSPMPPQGSYQLPPQGNYQMPTNQQATGSKAKALLIGLGALVLGAIAWGLLAYFTDKIFFYVAILIGMGISYAMISPFRKPVSKSILFSLVVPAILFTLLSLELGNLISFILTFQRDFDIPLSKSISPAFDFFFSKLWLQSKENILTIVFGVLGAGLGFYNTLKRS
;
A
#
# COMPACT_ATOMS: atom_id res chain seq x y z
N MET A 1 -13.67 41.80 -77.61
CA MET A 1 -13.10 41.49 -76.31
C MET A 1 -14.25 41.31 -75.34
N THR A 2 -14.67 40.09 -75.11
CA THR A 2 -15.81 39.73 -74.21
C THR A 2 -15.25 39.29 -72.87
N GLN A 3 -15.49 40.09 -71.82
CA GLN A 3 -15.15 39.74 -70.46
C GLN A 3 -16.13 38.68 -69.91
N SER A 4 -15.62 37.52 -69.55
CA SER A 4 -16.40 36.49 -68.81
C SER A 4 -16.75 36.97 -67.43
N PRO A 5 -17.98 36.77 -66.94
CA PRO A 5 -18.36 37.18 -65.59
C PRO A 5 -17.68 36.27 -64.56
N MET A 6 -17.12 36.89 -63.51
CA MET A 6 -16.59 36.17 -62.35
C MET A 6 -17.69 35.43 -61.62
N PRO A 7 -17.45 34.23 -61.14
CA PRO A 7 -18.40 33.50 -60.32
C PRO A 7 -18.54 34.17 -58.93
N PRO A 8 -19.73 34.12 -58.32
CA PRO A 8 -19.98 34.73 -57.03
C PRO A 8 -19.13 34.06 -55.95
N GLN A 9 -18.43 34.89 -55.16
CA GLN A 9 -17.71 34.44 -53.96
C GLN A 9 -18.72 33.87 -52.96
N GLY A 10 -18.77 32.54 -52.86
CA GLY A 10 -19.51 31.87 -51.82
C GLY A 10 -18.92 32.25 -50.45
N SER A 11 -19.71 32.88 -49.61
CA SER A 11 -19.37 33.09 -48.19
C SER A 11 -19.19 31.74 -47.52
N TYR A 12 -17.92 31.35 -47.29
CA TYR A 12 -17.61 30.22 -46.46
C TYR A 12 -18.03 30.57 -45.02
N GLN A 13 -19.24 30.18 -44.64
CA GLN A 13 -19.62 30.14 -43.22
C GLN A 13 -18.76 29.10 -42.55
N LEU A 14 -17.80 29.56 -41.72
CA LEU A 14 -17.11 28.71 -40.79
C LEU A 14 -18.17 27.97 -39.94
N PRO A 15 -18.04 26.60 -39.84
CA PRO A 15 -18.95 25.86 -38.98
C PRO A 15 -18.89 26.45 -37.58
N PRO A 16 -20.04 26.54 -36.85
CA PRO A 16 -20.05 27.06 -35.52
C PRO A 16 -18.99 26.31 -34.69
N GLN A 17 -18.09 27.08 -34.08
CA GLN A 17 -17.17 26.51 -33.10
C GLN A 17 -18.03 25.93 -31.97
N GLY A 18 -18.42 24.67 -32.16
CA GLY A 18 -18.99 23.91 -31.06
C GLY A 18 -17.99 24.01 -29.91
N ASN A 19 -18.45 24.44 -28.75
CA ASN A 19 -17.74 24.30 -27.50
C ASN A 19 -17.34 22.82 -27.37
N TYR A 20 -16.22 22.45 -27.96
CA TYR A 20 -15.52 21.23 -27.58
C TYR A 20 -15.04 21.48 -26.14
N GLN A 21 -15.96 21.33 -25.19
CA GLN A 21 -15.53 21.03 -23.82
C GLN A 21 -14.64 19.82 -23.97
N MET A 22 -13.34 20.08 -23.99
CA MET A 22 -12.37 18.98 -23.76
C MET A 22 -12.94 18.17 -22.62
N PRO A 23 -13.12 16.86 -22.76
CA PRO A 23 -13.55 16.04 -21.65
C PRO A 23 -12.60 16.40 -20.52
N THR A 24 -13.13 17.14 -19.55
CA THR A 24 -12.45 17.37 -18.28
C THR A 24 -12.02 15.98 -17.88
N ASN A 25 -10.73 15.78 -17.86
CA ASN A 25 -10.07 14.53 -17.53
C ASN A 25 -10.60 14.18 -16.15
N GLN A 26 -11.78 13.56 -16.10
CA GLN A 26 -12.31 12.90 -14.93
C GLN A 26 -11.38 11.70 -14.75
N GLN A 27 -10.15 12.01 -14.36
CA GLN A 27 -9.33 11.06 -13.65
C GLN A 27 -10.24 10.58 -12.52
N ALA A 28 -10.83 9.40 -12.72
CA ALA A 28 -11.55 8.72 -11.65
C ALA A 28 -10.52 8.49 -10.56
N THR A 29 -10.38 9.52 -9.74
CA THR A 29 -9.46 9.62 -8.64
C THR A 29 -9.93 8.61 -7.62
N GLY A 30 -9.23 7.48 -7.56
CA GLY A 30 -9.35 6.60 -6.42
C GLY A 30 -9.20 7.47 -5.17
N SER A 31 -10.15 7.38 -4.26
CA SER A 31 -10.10 8.15 -3.03
C SER A 31 -8.92 7.70 -2.18
N LYS A 32 -8.11 8.65 -1.68
CA LYS A 32 -7.04 8.35 -0.71
C LYS A 32 -7.59 7.63 0.53
N ALA A 33 -8.81 7.99 0.96
CA ALA A 33 -9.49 7.30 2.04
C ALA A 33 -9.72 5.82 1.73
N LYS A 34 -10.14 5.49 0.51
CA LYS A 34 -10.29 4.10 0.06
C LYS A 34 -8.93 3.37 0.05
N ALA A 35 -7.87 4.03 -0.38
CA ALA A 35 -6.52 3.47 -0.34
C ALA A 35 -6.07 3.14 1.09
N LEU A 36 -6.31 4.04 2.04
CA LEU A 36 -5.98 3.82 3.45
C LEU A 36 -6.81 2.69 4.06
N LEU A 37 -8.11 2.60 3.75
CA LEU A 37 -8.96 1.49 4.22
C LEU A 37 -8.49 0.14 3.69
N ILE A 38 -8.15 0.06 2.40
CA ILE A 38 -7.62 -1.17 1.80
C ILE A 38 -6.24 -1.49 2.40
N GLY A 39 -5.40 -0.48 2.61
CA GLY A 39 -4.11 -0.62 3.30
C GLY A 39 -4.26 -1.14 4.72
N LEU A 40 -5.26 -0.67 5.46
CA LEU A 40 -5.59 -1.18 6.81
C LEU A 40 -5.99 -2.66 6.77
N GLY A 41 -6.83 -3.05 5.81
CA GLY A 41 -7.17 -4.47 5.60
C GLY A 41 -5.94 -5.31 5.28
N ALA A 42 -5.06 -4.83 4.41
CA ALA A 42 -3.81 -5.50 4.06
C ALA A 42 -2.85 -5.59 5.26
N LEU A 43 -2.80 -4.56 6.13
CA LEU A 43 -2.04 -4.57 7.38
C LEU A 43 -2.51 -5.72 8.28
N VAL A 44 -3.81 -5.87 8.50
CA VAL A 44 -4.36 -6.93 9.36
C VAL A 44 -4.04 -8.31 8.79
N LEU A 45 -4.25 -8.51 7.50
CA LEU A 45 -3.92 -9.78 6.83
C LEU A 45 -2.43 -10.09 6.90
N GLY A 46 -1.58 -9.09 6.69
CA GLY A 46 -0.13 -9.22 6.81
C GLY A 46 0.30 -9.58 8.24
N ALA A 47 -0.31 -8.97 9.25
CA ALA A 47 -0.03 -9.27 10.65
C ALA A 47 -0.40 -10.72 11.02
N ILE A 48 -1.57 -11.18 10.59
CA ILE A 48 -1.99 -12.56 10.82
C ILE A 48 -1.05 -13.54 10.10
N ALA A 49 -0.76 -13.28 8.82
CA ALA A 49 0.13 -14.13 8.03
C ALA A 49 1.54 -14.20 8.65
N TRP A 50 2.10 -13.07 9.06
CA TRP A 50 3.40 -13.00 9.71
C TRP A 50 3.41 -13.73 11.05
N GLY A 51 2.41 -13.45 11.91
CA GLY A 51 2.32 -14.05 13.24
C GLY A 51 2.16 -15.57 13.20
N LEU A 52 1.32 -16.08 12.30
CA LEU A 52 1.15 -17.52 12.11
C LEU A 52 2.41 -18.17 11.55
N LEU A 53 3.05 -17.54 10.55
CA LEU A 53 4.27 -18.05 9.98
C LEU A 53 5.37 -18.16 11.04
N ALA A 54 5.59 -17.12 11.83
CA ALA A 54 6.56 -17.09 12.91
C ALA A 54 6.26 -18.16 13.96
N TYR A 55 4.99 -18.29 14.36
CA TYR A 55 4.53 -19.29 15.33
C TYR A 55 4.77 -20.74 14.87
N PHE A 56 4.44 -21.08 13.62
CA PHE A 56 4.56 -22.45 13.13
C PHE A 56 5.99 -22.86 12.77
N THR A 57 6.84 -21.91 12.45
CA THR A 57 8.20 -22.21 11.99
C THR A 57 9.27 -21.96 13.04
N ASP A 58 8.94 -21.28 14.14
CA ASP A 58 9.88 -20.79 15.16
C ASP A 58 11.09 -20.04 14.53
N LYS A 59 10.89 -19.46 13.33
CA LYS A 59 11.92 -18.77 12.55
C LYS A 59 11.40 -17.44 11.99
N ILE A 60 12.30 -16.48 11.93
CA ILE A 60 12.04 -15.20 11.29
C ILE A 60 12.62 -15.21 9.88
N PHE A 61 11.75 -15.07 8.88
CA PHE A 61 12.13 -15.02 7.47
C PHE A 61 12.07 -13.58 6.95
N PHE A 62 13.17 -12.86 6.95
CA PHE A 62 13.24 -11.45 6.54
C PHE A 62 12.67 -11.18 5.15
N TYR A 63 12.82 -12.10 4.20
CA TYR A 63 12.27 -11.96 2.86
C TYR A 63 10.72 -11.94 2.84
N VAL A 64 10.06 -12.54 3.83
CA VAL A 64 8.61 -12.47 3.96
C VAL A 64 8.17 -11.06 4.37
N ALA A 65 8.96 -10.36 5.18
CA ALA A 65 8.72 -8.96 5.51
C ALA A 65 8.72 -8.07 4.25
N ILE A 66 9.59 -8.35 3.27
CA ILE A 66 9.59 -7.67 1.95
C ILE A 66 8.25 -7.91 1.25
N LEU A 67 7.76 -9.16 1.21
CA LEU A 67 6.51 -9.49 0.54
C LEU A 67 5.31 -8.80 1.20
N ILE A 68 5.29 -8.71 2.54
CA ILE A 68 4.24 -7.99 3.28
C ILE A 68 4.28 -6.50 2.93
N GLY A 69 5.46 -5.87 2.96
CA GLY A 69 5.60 -4.46 2.60
C GLY A 69 5.19 -4.16 1.16
N MET A 70 5.59 -5.01 0.21
CA MET A 70 5.14 -4.91 -1.19
C MET A 70 3.62 -5.10 -1.31
N GLY A 71 3.07 -6.10 -0.63
CA GLY A 71 1.63 -6.40 -0.64
C GLY A 71 0.79 -5.23 -0.15
N ILE A 72 1.17 -4.62 0.98
CA ILE A 72 0.50 -3.43 1.53
C ILE A 72 0.58 -2.26 0.53
N SER A 73 1.75 -2.01 -0.06
CA SER A 73 1.93 -0.95 -1.05
C SER A 73 1.05 -1.15 -2.27
N TYR A 74 1.02 -2.35 -2.85
CA TYR A 74 0.15 -2.67 -3.98
C TYR A 74 -1.33 -2.58 -3.62
N ALA A 75 -1.73 -3.03 -2.44
CA ALA A 75 -3.09 -2.93 -1.97
C ALA A 75 -3.54 -1.46 -1.89
N MET A 76 -2.70 -0.57 -1.36
CA MET A 76 -2.99 0.86 -1.25
C MET A 76 -3.05 1.56 -2.61
N ILE A 77 -2.30 1.10 -3.60
CA ILE A 77 -2.30 1.67 -4.96
C ILE A 77 -3.49 1.15 -5.78
N SER A 78 -4.02 -0.02 -5.47
CA SER A 78 -5.06 -0.71 -6.25
C SER A 78 -6.32 0.11 -6.56
N PRO A 79 -6.80 1.04 -5.71
CA PRO A 79 -7.98 1.84 -6.01
C PRO A 79 -7.77 2.88 -7.12
N PHE A 80 -6.52 3.19 -7.46
CA PHE A 80 -6.21 4.22 -8.45
C PHE A 80 -6.09 3.60 -9.84
N ARG A 81 -6.66 4.29 -10.83
CA ARG A 81 -6.48 3.90 -12.24
C ARG A 81 -5.06 4.23 -12.69
N LYS A 82 -4.47 3.35 -13.45
CA LYS A 82 -3.14 3.58 -14.05
C LYS A 82 -3.27 4.49 -15.30
N PRO A 83 -2.31 5.38 -15.54
CA PRO A 83 -1.13 5.66 -14.72
C PRO A 83 -1.47 6.46 -13.44
N VAL A 84 -0.84 6.11 -12.33
CA VAL A 84 -1.04 6.81 -11.05
C VAL A 84 -0.11 8.03 -11.01
N SER A 85 -0.65 9.20 -10.62
CA SER A 85 0.17 10.41 -10.55
C SER A 85 1.25 10.28 -9.47
N LYS A 86 2.45 10.82 -9.75
CA LYS A 86 3.58 10.79 -8.82
C LYS A 86 3.23 11.41 -7.46
N SER A 87 2.45 12.50 -7.45
CA SER A 87 2.01 13.16 -6.22
C SER A 87 1.17 12.24 -5.31
N ILE A 88 0.29 11.45 -5.91
CA ILE A 88 -0.50 10.45 -5.16
C ILE A 88 0.43 9.38 -4.60
N LEU A 89 1.33 8.84 -5.41
CA LEU A 89 2.27 7.80 -4.97
C LEU A 89 3.10 8.29 -3.78
N PHE A 90 3.71 9.48 -3.87
CA PHE A 90 4.48 10.04 -2.77
C PHE A 90 3.65 10.24 -1.50
N SER A 91 2.37 10.64 -1.62
CA SER A 91 1.50 10.81 -0.45
C SER A 91 1.13 9.50 0.25
N LEU A 92 1.27 8.35 -0.42
CA LEU A 92 0.96 7.04 0.13
C LEU A 92 2.19 6.30 0.68
N VAL A 93 3.42 6.75 0.35
CA VAL A 93 4.65 6.09 0.81
C VAL A 93 4.72 6.01 2.33
N VAL A 94 4.53 7.14 3.00
CA VAL A 94 4.62 7.21 4.47
C VAL A 94 3.55 6.33 5.14
N PRO A 95 2.26 6.44 4.79
CA PRO A 95 1.26 5.52 5.32
C PRO A 95 1.57 4.04 5.05
N ALA A 96 2.08 3.68 3.87
CA ALA A 96 2.42 2.30 3.56
C ALA A 96 3.56 1.76 4.42
N ILE A 97 4.60 2.58 4.65
CA ILE A 97 5.68 2.23 5.57
C ILE A 97 5.13 2.01 6.98
N LEU A 98 4.31 2.94 7.48
CA LEU A 98 3.71 2.83 8.81
C LEU A 98 2.83 1.58 8.93
N PHE A 99 2.01 1.29 7.92
CA PHE A 99 1.17 0.09 7.92
C PHE A 99 2.01 -1.19 7.85
N THR A 100 3.11 -1.18 7.11
CA THR A 100 4.04 -2.32 7.07
C THR A 100 4.67 -2.56 8.43
N LEU A 101 5.18 -1.51 9.07
CA LEU A 101 5.75 -1.62 10.41
C LEU A 101 4.73 -2.13 11.42
N LEU A 102 3.55 -1.52 11.47
CA LEU A 102 2.47 -1.97 12.34
C LEU A 102 2.06 -3.42 12.07
N SER A 103 2.02 -3.83 10.81
CA SER A 103 1.68 -5.22 10.42
C SER A 103 2.69 -6.22 10.97
N LEU A 104 3.98 -5.93 10.83
CA LEU A 104 5.05 -6.79 11.34
C LEU A 104 5.03 -6.87 12.87
N GLU A 105 4.79 -5.74 13.53
CA GLU A 105 4.74 -5.66 14.98
C GLU A 105 3.54 -6.38 15.59
N LEU A 106 2.36 -6.15 15.02
CA LEU A 106 1.17 -6.90 15.44
C LEU A 106 1.33 -8.40 15.17
N GLY A 107 1.99 -8.76 14.08
CA GLY A 107 2.29 -10.16 13.80
C GLY A 107 3.27 -10.78 14.81
N ASN A 108 4.31 -10.07 15.21
CA ASN A 108 5.22 -10.50 16.27
C ASN A 108 4.45 -10.69 17.60
N LEU A 109 3.56 -9.77 17.93
CA LEU A 109 2.71 -9.88 19.11
C LEU A 109 1.79 -11.11 19.04
N ILE A 110 1.15 -11.36 17.88
CA ILE A 110 0.31 -12.55 17.66
C ILE A 110 1.13 -13.82 17.87
N SER A 111 2.31 -13.93 17.22
CA SER A 111 3.20 -15.07 17.39
C SER A 111 3.55 -15.29 18.85
N PHE A 112 3.89 -14.21 19.55
CA PHE A 112 4.28 -14.25 20.95
C PHE A 112 3.14 -14.74 21.86
N ILE A 113 1.91 -14.23 21.65
CA ILE A 113 0.72 -14.68 22.40
C ILE A 113 0.48 -16.18 22.19
N LEU A 114 0.57 -16.65 20.95
CA LEU A 114 0.37 -18.06 20.60
C LEU A 114 1.46 -18.97 21.18
N THR A 115 2.71 -18.53 21.13
CA THR A 115 3.85 -19.25 21.75
C THR A 115 3.69 -19.32 23.26
N PHE A 116 3.31 -18.21 23.90
CA PHE A 116 3.06 -18.19 25.34
C PHE A 116 1.94 -19.14 25.75
N GLN A 117 0.87 -19.19 24.96
CA GLN A 117 -0.23 -20.14 25.17
C GLN A 117 0.24 -21.57 25.06
N ARG A 118 1.05 -21.91 24.04
CA ARG A 118 1.59 -23.26 23.81
C ARG A 118 2.52 -23.70 24.92
N ASP A 119 3.47 -22.83 25.29
CA ASP A 119 4.57 -23.21 26.17
C ASP A 119 4.16 -23.28 27.64
N PHE A 120 3.16 -22.51 28.05
CA PHE A 120 2.67 -22.48 29.42
C PHE A 120 1.31 -23.16 29.64
N ASP A 121 0.72 -23.74 28.59
CA ASP A 121 -0.59 -24.40 28.61
C ASP A 121 -1.69 -23.53 29.28
N ILE A 122 -1.67 -22.24 29.01
CA ILE A 122 -2.63 -21.27 29.56
C ILE A 122 -3.66 -20.85 28.50
N PRO A 123 -4.92 -20.60 28.90
CA PRO A 123 -5.94 -20.14 27.96
C PRO A 123 -5.57 -18.79 27.34
N LEU A 124 -5.97 -18.57 26.09
CA LEU A 124 -5.66 -17.38 25.30
C LEU A 124 -5.97 -16.08 26.05
N SER A 125 -7.09 -16.03 26.76
CA SER A 125 -7.50 -14.85 27.56
C SER A 125 -6.51 -14.46 28.67
N LYS A 126 -5.73 -15.42 29.16
CA LYS A 126 -4.72 -15.20 30.20
C LYS A 126 -3.32 -14.96 29.63
N SER A 127 -3.07 -15.33 28.39
CA SER A 127 -1.77 -15.12 27.73
C SER A 127 -1.61 -13.70 27.18
N ILE A 128 -2.71 -12.97 26.94
CA ILE A 128 -2.68 -11.64 26.33
C ILE A 128 -1.93 -10.63 27.19
N SER A 129 -2.28 -10.48 28.47
CA SER A 129 -1.67 -9.47 29.36
C SER A 129 -0.16 -9.68 29.55
N PRO A 130 0.33 -10.88 29.93
CA PRO A 130 1.76 -11.12 30.03
C PRO A 130 2.51 -10.93 28.71
N ALA A 131 1.88 -11.29 27.58
CA ALA A 131 2.47 -11.10 26.28
C ALA A 131 2.63 -9.62 25.93
N PHE A 132 1.63 -8.78 26.25
CA PHE A 132 1.74 -7.33 26.12
C PHE A 132 2.83 -6.73 27.00
N ASP A 133 2.85 -7.09 28.28
CA ASP A 133 3.84 -6.58 29.22
C ASP A 133 5.25 -6.92 28.79
N PHE A 134 5.47 -8.15 28.33
CA PHE A 134 6.76 -8.58 27.81
C PHE A 134 7.11 -7.87 26.48
N PHE A 135 6.17 -7.75 25.56
CA PHE A 135 6.37 -7.12 24.25
C PHE A 135 6.77 -5.65 24.39
N PHE A 136 6.13 -4.90 25.30
CA PHE A 136 6.45 -3.50 25.56
C PHE A 136 7.60 -3.30 26.54
N SER A 137 8.01 -4.35 27.28
CA SER A 137 9.20 -4.30 28.12
C SER A 137 10.43 -4.47 27.25
N LYS A 138 11.35 -3.57 27.33
CA LYS A 138 12.77 -3.46 26.87
C LYS A 138 13.36 -4.41 25.81
N LEU A 139 12.84 -5.60 25.57
CA LEU A 139 13.48 -6.60 24.71
C LEU A 139 13.23 -6.38 23.21
N TRP A 140 12.17 -5.68 22.88
CA TRP A 140 11.69 -5.58 21.52
C TRP A 140 12.62 -4.80 20.58
N LEU A 141 13.14 -3.65 21.01
CA LEU A 141 14.05 -2.82 20.21
C LEU A 141 15.52 -3.30 20.22
N GLN A 142 15.84 -4.27 21.06
CA GLN A 142 17.25 -4.71 21.23
C GLN A 142 17.61 -5.93 20.37
N SER A 143 16.64 -6.62 19.78
CA SER A 143 16.90 -7.76 18.92
C SER A 143 17.37 -7.32 17.54
N LYS A 144 18.55 -7.78 17.12
CA LYS A 144 19.06 -7.56 15.75
C LYS A 144 18.09 -8.08 14.69
N GLU A 145 17.35 -9.13 14.99
CA GLU A 145 16.37 -9.76 14.11
C GLU A 145 15.18 -8.84 13.86
N ASN A 146 14.68 -8.15 14.88
CA ASN A 146 13.60 -7.18 14.72
C ASN A 146 14.04 -5.98 13.88
N ILE A 147 15.25 -5.47 14.07
CA ILE A 147 15.79 -4.38 13.25
C ILE A 147 15.88 -4.81 11.78
N LEU A 148 16.38 -6.01 11.50
CA LEU A 148 16.44 -6.54 10.14
C LEU A 148 15.04 -6.70 9.53
N THR A 149 14.08 -7.23 10.28
CA THR A 149 12.67 -7.37 9.83
C THR A 149 12.09 -6.01 9.44
N ILE A 150 12.30 -4.98 10.25
CA ILE A 150 11.89 -3.60 9.97
C ILE A 150 12.52 -3.09 8.68
N VAL A 151 13.84 -3.22 8.55
CA VAL A 151 14.58 -2.77 7.35
C VAL A 151 14.05 -3.45 6.10
N PHE A 152 13.89 -4.77 6.12
CA PHE A 152 13.36 -5.51 4.97
C PHE A 152 11.90 -5.18 4.68
N GLY A 153 11.06 -4.94 5.69
CA GLY A 153 9.69 -4.48 5.50
C GLY A 153 9.61 -3.12 4.81
N VAL A 154 10.42 -2.15 5.25
CA VAL A 154 10.52 -0.82 4.62
C VAL A 154 11.04 -0.91 3.18
N LEU A 155 12.05 -1.75 2.93
CA LEU A 155 12.53 -2.02 1.57
C LEU A 155 11.42 -2.60 0.70
N GLY A 156 10.65 -3.54 1.23
CA GLY A 156 9.49 -4.12 0.53
C GLY A 156 8.46 -3.08 0.15
N ALA A 157 8.08 -2.21 1.09
CA ALA A 157 7.16 -1.10 0.82
C ALA A 157 7.71 -0.18 -0.29
N GLY A 158 8.98 0.21 -0.21
CA GLY A 158 9.66 1.02 -1.23
C GLY A 158 9.67 0.36 -2.61
N LEU A 159 9.96 -0.94 -2.68
CA LEU A 159 9.95 -1.71 -3.94
C LEU A 159 8.56 -1.77 -4.57
N GLY A 160 7.50 -1.88 -3.78
CA GLY A 160 6.12 -1.84 -4.27
C GLY A 160 5.80 -0.54 -5.01
N PHE A 161 6.19 0.60 -4.42
CA PHE A 161 6.03 1.92 -5.07
C PHE A 161 6.95 2.09 -6.28
N TYR A 162 8.21 1.70 -6.18
CA TYR A 162 9.17 1.78 -7.29
C TYR A 162 8.69 1.02 -8.53
N ASN A 163 8.22 -0.21 -8.35
CA ASN A 163 7.69 -1.01 -9.45
C ASN A 163 6.45 -0.38 -10.09
N THR A 164 5.63 0.34 -9.31
CA THR A 164 4.48 1.06 -9.85
C THR A 164 4.91 2.30 -10.62
N LEU A 165 5.89 3.06 -10.12
CA LEU A 165 6.47 4.23 -10.82
C LEU A 165 7.07 3.85 -12.17
N LYS A 166 7.75 2.71 -12.26
CA LYS A 166 8.35 2.23 -13.52
C LYS A 166 7.30 1.85 -14.58
N ARG A 167 6.08 1.52 -14.16
CA ARG A 167 4.98 1.11 -15.05
C ARG A 167 3.99 2.24 -15.35
N SER A 168 4.18 3.42 -14.77
CA SER A 168 3.38 4.63 -14.98
C SER A 168 4.03 5.54 -16.00
#